data_9f95476eaf48c44694361dee3a309ddf
#
_entry.id   9f95476eaf48c44694361dee3a309ddf
#
_cell.length_a   1.000
_cell.length_b   1.000
_cell.length_c   1.000
_cell.angle_alpha   90.00
_cell.angle_beta   90.00
_cell.angle_gamma   90.00
#
_symmetry.space_group_name_H-M   'P 1'
#
loop_
_entity.id
_entity.type
_entity.pdbx_description
1 polymer ?
#
loop_
_entity_poly.entity_id
_entity_poly.type
_entity_poly.pdbx_seq_one_letter_code
_entity_poly.pdbx_strand_id
1 'polypeptide(L)'
;MKTILAVSVFALLSLPVMSVAASVYEMPAVLVTAERTEAEIRKEPQSAEIVTSEDIKRSGAYDMRSALSSVLNLSVERSRPAKNAGMGGHQVMLRGMNTNHTLVLVDGKRMADEDTSVTQNFYVLDRISVDRIDRVEIVRGASRALYGSDAMGGVINIITKKPEKREVTVSAAAGTNELKNSYRFDLGKEGRWSNAFDVSFIKIRPVSYKEDSKMFITFPGMPPSHGGAAVLTKGINTPDAGNRRLFHWTGLYDFENSVQGQLRFDAGYFNESVHSSYADADLRMRGMKVPVYRGRRENISRDGFDFSAEYTGRTGRNDYMVRVGMSHMKKDSYSYNGRNLQGLPLFLAGHLNRYFPKENSDNARYSTYFLEVKDTVKSERHTFTFGGDYRNIAYEGTRLADNAAGLSKKRESHSADHVAVYVSDLWQANDRLFITPSLRFEHHNRFGSS
;
A
#
# COMPACT_ATOMS: atom_id res chain seq x y z
N MET A 1 -12.06 -33.51 25.72
CA MET A 1 -11.19 -32.88 24.73
C MET A 1 -10.84 -31.41 25.02
N LYS A 2 -10.91 -30.96 26.27
CA LYS A 2 -10.57 -29.55 26.67
C LYS A 2 -9.32 -29.47 27.56
N THR A 3 -8.65 -30.56 27.85
CA THR A 3 -7.56 -30.65 28.86
C THR A 3 -6.16 -30.88 28.25
N ILE A 4 -6.04 -31.08 26.95
CA ILE A 4 -4.75 -31.41 26.31
C ILE A 4 -4.07 -30.14 25.73
N LEU A 5 -4.78 -29.02 25.57
CA LEU A 5 -4.21 -27.80 25.00
C LEU A 5 -3.46 -26.90 26.00
N ALA A 6 -3.61 -27.15 27.31
CA ALA A 6 -3.00 -26.35 28.37
C ALA A 6 -1.57 -26.78 28.75
N VAL A 7 -1.17 -28.02 28.42
CA VAL A 7 0.13 -28.56 28.83
C VAL A 7 1.24 -28.25 27.82
N SER A 8 0.91 -27.96 26.56
CA SER A 8 1.91 -27.75 25.51
C SER A 8 2.53 -26.34 25.49
N VAL A 9 1.96 -25.37 26.20
CA VAL A 9 2.47 -23.99 26.24
C VAL A 9 3.48 -23.77 27.37
N PHE A 10 3.47 -24.62 28.41
CA PHE A 10 4.35 -24.44 29.56
C PHE A 10 5.72 -25.12 29.44
N ALA A 11 5.91 -26.03 28.48
CA ALA A 11 7.18 -26.74 28.28
C ALA A 11 8.22 -25.99 27.42
N LEU A 12 7.89 -24.83 26.85
CA LEU A 12 8.78 -24.03 26.00
C LEU A 12 9.50 -22.88 26.76
N LEU A 13 9.31 -22.76 28.05
CA LEU A 13 9.80 -21.62 28.86
C LEU A 13 11.07 -21.90 29.68
N SER A 14 11.74 -23.04 29.48
CA SER A 14 12.93 -23.39 30.27
C SER A 14 14.14 -23.83 29.45
N LEU A 15 14.48 -23.09 28.40
CA LEU A 15 15.80 -23.23 27.77
C LEU A 15 16.70 -22.09 28.27
N PRO A 16 17.94 -22.41 28.76
CA PRO A 16 18.85 -21.37 29.16
C PRO A 16 19.29 -20.54 27.94
N VAL A 17 19.10 -19.23 28.01
CA VAL A 17 19.62 -18.28 27.00
C VAL A 17 21.14 -18.29 27.16
N MET A 18 21.85 -19.00 26.31
CA MET A 18 23.27 -18.76 26.12
C MET A 18 23.43 -17.46 25.32
N SER A 19 23.83 -16.41 26.01
CA SER A 19 24.25 -15.17 25.37
C SER A 19 25.62 -15.38 24.70
N VAL A 20 25.59 -15.63 23.39
CA VAL A 20 26.77 -15.51 22.55
C VAL A 20 26.91 -14.01 22.24
N ALA A 21 27.94 -13.39 22.82
CA ALA A 21 28.33 -12.03 22.40
C ALA A 21 28.88 -12.13 20.97
N ALA A 22 28.01 -11.95 19.97
CA ALA A 22 28.43 -11.72 18.60
C ALA A 22 28.95 -10.31 18.51
N SER A 23 30.21 -10.14 18.09
CA SER A 23 30.73 -8.85 17.65
C SER A 23 29.87 -8.38 16.48
N VAL A 24 29.06 -7.37 16.69
CA VAL A 24 28.26 -6.74 15.64
C VAL A 24 29.24 -6.01 14.71
N TYR A 25 29.52 -6.63 13.59
CA TYR A 25 30.15 -5.93 12.47
C TYR A 25 29.07 -5.07 11.84
N GLU A 26 29.05 -3.78 12.16
CA GLU A 26 28.17 -2.81 11.48
C GLU A 26 28.63 -2.68 10.03
N MET A 27 28.00 -3.43 9.14
CA MET A 27 28.11 -3.13 7.72
C MET A 27 27.49 -1.76 7.43
N PRO A 28 28.11 -0.93 6.59
CA PRO A 28 27.49 0.35 6.22
C PRO A 28 26.10 0.09 5.62
N ALA A 29 25.11 0.80 6.13
CA ALA A 29 23.75 0.65 5.64
C ALA A 29 23.67 1.09 4.17
N VAL A 30 23.24 0.21 3.30
CA VAL A 30 23.14 0.41 1.86
C VAL A 30 21.70 0.76 1.51
N LEU A 31 21.51 1.88 0.82
CA LEU A 31 20.23 2.39 0.37
C LEU A 31 20.10 2.18 -1.14
N VAL A 32 19.05 1.51 -1.57
CA VAL A 32 18.76 1.26 -2.99
C VAL A 32 17.87 2.35 -3.59
N THR A 33 17.08 3.01 -2.76
CA THR A 33 15.95 3.84 -3.19
C THR A 33 16.36 5.23 -3.69
N ALA A 34 17.32 5.89 -3.03
CA ALA A 34 17.59 7.30 -3.31
C ALA A 34 18.10 7.55 -4.75
N GLU A 35 19.02 6.70 -5.20
CA GLU A 35 19.63 6.79 -6.54
C GLU A 35 19.15 5.68 -7.50
N ARG A 36 18.16 4.89 -7.09
CA ARG A 36 17.79 3.63 -7.77
C ARG A 36 18.96 2.65 -7.92
N THR A 37 20.03 2.82 -7.14
CA THR A 37 21.21 1.97 -7.09
C THR A 37 21.67 1.80 -5.65
N GLU A 38 22.50 0.78 -5.40
CA GLU A 38 23.10 0.62 -4.08
C GLU A 38 24.08 1.78 -3.79
N ALA A 39 23.75 2.59 -2.81
CA ALA A 39 24.59 3.68 -2.29
C ALA A 39 24.65 3.65 -0.76
N GLU A 40 25.76 4.10 -0.20
CA GLU A 40 25.86 4.27 1.24
C GLU A 40 25.01 5.46 1.70
N ILE A 41 24.20 5.30 2.75
CA ILE A 41 23.35 6.39 3.29
C ILE A 41 24.12 7.68 3.53
N ARG A 42 25.39 7.60 3.93
CA ARG A 42 26.24 8.78 4.21
C ARG A 42 26.58 9.60 2.96
N LYS A 43 26.45 9.01 1.77
CA LYS A 43 26.72 9.66 0.49
C LYS A 43 25.46 10.23 -0.15
N GLU A 44 24.30 9.97 0.45
CA GLU A 44 23.02 10.45 -0.07
C GLU A 44 22.81 11.93 0.28
N PRO A 45 22.56 12.79 -0.72
CA PRO A 45 22.27 14.22 -0.48
C PRO A 45 20.89 14.44 0.14
N GLN A 46 20.02 13.43 0.11
CA GLN A 46 18.68 13.48 0.69
C GLN A 46 18.66 12.84 2.07
N SER A 47 17.76 13.32 2.94
CA SER A 47 17.54 12.69 4.25
C SER A 47 16.94 11.29 4.04
N ALA A 48 17.71 10.27 4.34
CA ALA A 48 17.31 8.88 4.23
C ALA A 48 17.28 8.19 5.60
N GLU A 49 16.37 7.25 5.76
CA GLU A 49 16.22 6.42 6.96
C GLU A 49 15.94 4.98 6.54
N ILE A 50 16.52 4.03 7.26
CA ILE A 50 16.23 2.61 7.09
C ILE A 50 15.64 2.07 8.39
N VAL A 51 14.52 1.36 8.25
CA VAL A 51 13.90 0.54 9.31
C VAL A 51 14.19 -0.91 8.97
N THR A 52 15.01 -1.56 9.75
CA THR A 52 15.44 -2.95 9.51
C THR A 52 14.40 -3.97 9.98
N SER A 53 14.52 -5.22 9.53
CA SER A 53 13.68 -6.31 10.04
C SER A 53 13.87 -6.54 11.55
N GLU A 54 15.06 -6.26 12.09
CA GLU A 54 15.35 -6.31 13.52
C GLU A 54 14.62 -5.20 14.29
N ASP A 55 14.58 -3.99 13.75
CA ASP A 55 13.83 -2.87 14.34
C ASP A 55 12.34 -3.17 14.36
N ILE A 56 11.81 -3.72 13.26
CA ILE A 56 10.41 -4.15 13.17
C ILE A 56 10.10 -5.23 14.22
N LYS A 57 10.95 -6.24 14.35
CA LYS A 57 10.78 -7.30 15.36
C LYS A 57 10.87 -6.75 16.78
N ARG A 58 11.87 -5.88 17.04
CA ARG A 58 12.09 -5.26 18.36
C ARG A 58 10.95 -4.36 18.79
N SER A 59 10.31 -3.67 17.84
CA SER A 59 9.13 -2.85 18.12
C SER A 59 7.86 -3.67 18.42
N GLY A 60 7.87 -4.99 18.17
CA GLY A 60 6.70 -5.84 18.28
C GLY A 60 5.64 -5.56 17.22
N ALA A 61 6.04 -4.93 16.11
CA ALA A 61 5.13 -4.59 15.03
C ALA A 61 4.55 -5.85 14.38
N TYR A 62 3.23 -5.89 14.27
CA TYR A 62 2.52 -7.00 13.64
C TYR A 62 1.95 -6.66 12.25
N ASP A 63 1.90 -5.38 11.91
CA ASP A 63 1.49 -4.84 10.62
C ASP A 63 2.42 -3.70 10.17
N MET A 64 2.31 -3.27 8.91
CA MET A 64 3.14 -2.20 8.36
C MET A 64 2.90 -0.85 9.04
N ARG A 65 1.70 -0.60 9.53
CA ARG A 65 1.40 0.64 10.25
C ARG A 65 2.21 0.72 11.54
N SER A 66 2.17 -0.34 12.36
CA SER A 66 2.96 -0.40 13.59
C SER A 66 4.46 -0.41 13.32
N ALA A 67 4.92 -1.06 12.23
CA ALA A 67 6.31 -1.05 11.82
C ALA A 67 6.82 0.36 11.47
N LEU A 68 5.98 1.18 10.88
CA LEU A 68 6.32 2.55 10.46
C LEU A 68 5.95 3.63 11.49
N SER A 69 5.32 3.26 12.61
CA SER A 69 4.83 4.22 13.61
C SER A 69 5.93 5.00 14.33
N SER A 70 7.14 4.47 14.38
CA SER A 70 8.32 5.11 15.02
C SER A 70 9.09 6.04 14.08
N VAL A 71 8.74 6.07 12.79
CA VAL A 71 9.45 6.88 11.79
C VAL A 71 9.07 8.34 11.94
N LEU A 72 10.05 9.20 12.07
CA LEU A 72 9.86 10.64 12.23
C LEU A 72 9.19 11.26 10.99
N ASN A 73 8.22 12.15 11.22
CA ASN A 73 7.49 12.86 10.18
C ASN A 73 6.79 11.95 9.15
N LEU A 74 6.54 10.70 9.51
CA LEU A 74 5.72 9.76 8.77
C LEU A 74 4.43 9.50 9.55
N SER A 75 3.29 9.76 8.95
CA SER A 75 1.98 9.38 9.48
C SER A 75 1.41 8.25 8.66
N VAL A 76 1.07 7.16 9.33
CA VAL A 76 0.32 6.06 8.72
C VAL A 76 -1.04 6.00 9.40
N GLU A 77 -2.04 6.56 8.74
CA GLU A 77 -3.39 6.61 9.26
C GLU A 77 -4.26 5.53 8.63
N ARG A 78 -5.06 4.87 9.44
CA ARG A 78 -6.16 4.07 8.92
C ARG A 78 -7.24 5.04 8.44
N SER A 79 -7.49 5.07 7.16
CA SER A 79 -8.61 5.83 6.65
C SER A 79 -9.88 5.27 7.24
N ARG A 80 -10.61 6.12 7.94
CA ARG A 80 -11.99 5.80 8.30
C ARG A 80 -12.78 5.67 7.01
N PRO A 81 -13.61 4.64 6.84
CA PRO A 81 -14.43 4.56 5.65
C PRO A 81 -15.20 5.87 5.53
N ALA A 82 -14.93 6.60 4.46
CA ALA A 82 -15.77 7.73 4.11
C ALA A 82 -17.18 7.20 3.97
N LYS A 83 -18.17 7.91 4.48
CA LYS A 83 -19.58 7.48 4.58
C LYS A 83 -20.19 6.96 3.26
N ASN A 84 -19.47 7.00 2.16
CA ASN A 84 -19.98 6.70 0.83
C ASN A 84 -19.12 5.79 -0.05
N ALA A 85 -17.98 5.28 0.39
CA ALA A 85 -17.07 4.69 -0.58
C ALA A 85 -16.35 3.39 -0.20
N GLY A 86 -16.61 2.81 0.97
CA GLY A 86 -15.91 1.57 1.36
C GLY A 86 -14.40 1.70 1.30
N MET A 87 -13.89 2.88 1.63
CA MET A 87 -12.46 3.17 1.62
C MET A 87 -11.89 2.90 3.01
N GLY A 88 -11.53 1.67 3.28
CA GLY A 88 -10.77 1.30 4.47
C GLY A 88 -9.38 0.81 4.06
N GLY A 89 -8.34 1.50 4.43
CA GLY A 89 -6.94 1.13 4.15
C GLY A 89 -6.01 2.04 4.94
N HIS A 90 -4.72 1.76 4.89
CA HIS A 90 -3.72 2.60 5.53
C HIS A 90 -3.22 3.69 4.57
N GLN A 91 -3.44 4.94 4.94
CA GLN A 91 -2.88 6.09 4.22
C GLN A 91 -1.48 6.41 4.74
N VAL A 92 -0.56 6.64 3.83
CA VAL A 92 0.80 7.04 4.15
C VAL A 92 1.01 8.49 3.75
N MET A 93 1.37 9.31 4.72
CA MET A 93 1.68 10.72 4.53
C MET A 93 3.07 11.02 5.07
N LEU A 94 3.93 11.55 4.25
CA LEU A 94 5.29 11.95 4.62
C LEU A 94 5.38 13.47 4.68
N ARG A 95 5.90 14.00 5.80
CA ARG A 95 6.03 15.45 6.04
C ARG A 95 4.72 16.23 5.94
N GLY A 96 3.59 15.62 6.30
CA GLY A 96 2.26 16.25 6.21
C GLY A 96 1.73 16.43 4.78
N MET A 97 2.42 15.90 3.77
CA MET A 97 1.93 15.90 2.39
C MET A 97 0.88 14.82 2.19
N ASN A 98 -0.07 15.08 1.30
CA ASN A 98 -1.12 14.12 0.97
C ASN A 98 -0.56 12.81 0.41
N THR A 99 -1.35 11.77 0.46
CA THR A 99 -0.99 10.41 0.01
C THR A 99 -0.54 10.35 -1.44
N ASN A 100 -1.08 11.19 -2.31
CA ASN A 100 -0.71 11.29 -3.72
C ASN A 100 0.68 11.93 -3.97
N HIS A 101 1.36 12.40 -2.92
CA HIS A 101 2.71 12.95 -2.98
C HIS A 101 3.76 12.07 -2.28
N THR A 102 3.33 10.96 -1.69
CA THR A 102 4.20 9.97 -1.06
C THR A 102 4.16 8.68 -1.87
N LEU A 103 5.25 8.36 -2.53
CA LEU A 103 5.35 7.16 -3.36
C LEU A 103 5.69 5.95 -2.48
N VAL A 104 4.87 4.90 -2.53
CA VAL A 104 5.15 3.62 -1.88
C VAL A 104 5.49 2.58 -2.94
N LEU A 105 6.61 1.90 -2.76
CA LEU A 105 7.12 0.87 -3.64
C LEU A 105 7.32 -0.45 -2.88
N VAL A 106 7.28 -1.56 -3.60
CA VAL A 106 7.70 -2.88 -3.12
C VAL A 106 8.78 -3.39 -4.04
N ASP A 107 9.99 -3.56 -3.53
CA ASP A 107 11.18 -3.91 -4.32
C ASP A 107 11.36 -2.98 -5.54
N GLY A 108 11.12 -1.68 -5.34
CA GLY A 108 11.19 -0.68 -6.41
C GLY A 108 10.01 -0.67 -7.39
N LYS A 109 9.00 -1.51 -7.19
CA LYS A 109 7.84 -1.67 -8.09
C LYS A 109 6.61 -0.95 -7.53
N ARG A 110 5.84 -0.29 -8.40
CA ARG A 110 4.49 0.19 -8.08
C ARG A 110 3.50 -0.97 -8.17
N MET A 111 2.57 -1.04 -7.24
CA MET A 111 1.48 -2.02 -7.26
C MET A 111 0.19 -1.35 -7.73
N ALA A 112 -0.70 -2.13 -8.38
CA ALA A 112 -2.03 -1.63 -8.72
C ALA A 112 -2.81 -1.35 -7.43
N ASP A 113 -3.41 -0.18 -7.36
CA ASP A 113 -4.20 0.26 -6.21
C ASP A 113 -5.44 1.04 -6.68
N GLU A 114 -6.32 1.37 -5.75
CA GLU A 114 -7.42 2.31 -5.99
C GLU A 114 -6.85 3.72 -6.24
N ASP A 115 -6.26 3.90 -7.42
CA ASP A 115 -5.59 5.13 -7.78
C ASP A 115 -6.60 6.24 -8.08
N THR A 116 -6.84 7.05 -7.08
CA THR A 116 -7.56 8.32 -7.23
C THR A 116 -6.68 9.43 -6.68
N SER A 117 -6.96 10.66 -7.03
CA SER A 117 -6.25 11.84 -6.50
C SER A 117 -6.21 11.92 -4.96
N VAL A 118 -6.97 11.09 -4.26
CA VAL A 118 -7.12 11.10 -2.81
C VAL A 118 -6.70 9.78 -2.15
N THR A 119 -6.54 8.70 -2.92
CA THR A 119 -6.41 7.34 -2.36
C THR A 119 -5.19 6.55 -2.85
N GLN A 120 -4.20 7.21 -3.42
CA GLN A 120 -2.95 6.54 -3.80
C GLN A 120 -2.27 5.88 -2.60
N ASN A 121 -1.68 4.71 -2.82
CA ASN A 121 -0.98 3.89 -1.82
C ASN A 121 -1.86 3.38 -0.65
N PHE A 122 -3.17 3.40 -0.81
CA PHE A 122 -4.11 3.12 0.25
C PHE A 122 -4.06 1.69 0.78
N TYR A 123 -3.87 0.72 -0.13
CA TYR A 123 -3.92 -0.70 0.20
C TYR A 123 -2.57 -1.41 0.04
N VAL A 124 -1.54 -0.73 -0.41
CA VAL A 124 -0.22 -1.35 -0.64
C VAL A 124 0.33 -1.95 0.65
N LEU A 125 0.23 -1.22 1.75
CA LEU A 125 0.71 -1.68 3.06
C LEU A 125 -0.05 -2.90 3.59
N ASP A 126 -1.33 -3.03 3.25
CA ASP A 126 -2.17 -4.14 3.70
C ASP A 126 -1.89 -5.46 2.96
N ARG A 127 -1.17 -5.40 1.83
CA ARG A 127 -0.84 -6.58 1.00
C ARG A 127 0.49 -7.21 1.34
N ILE A 128 1.25 -6.64 2.28
CA ILE A 128 2.60 -7.08 2.60
C ILE A 128 2.63 -7.55 4.05
N SER A 129 3.06 -8.81 4.25
CA SER A 129 3.34 -9.30 5.59
C SER A 129 4.66 -8.72 6.10
N VAL A 130 4.67 -8.20 7.33
CA VAL A 130 5.89 -7.70 7.98
C VAL A 130 6.99 -8.76 8.09
N ASP A 131 6.62 -10.05 8.18
CA ASP A 131 7.58 -11.15 8.28
C ASP A 131 8.41 -11.35 7.01
N ARG A 132 7.88 -10.88 5.87
CA ARG A 132 8.54 -10.91 4.57
C ARG A 132 9.54 -9.76 4.37
N ILE A 133 9.49 -8.74 5.21
CA ILE A 133 10.28 -7.52 5.03
C ILE A 133 11.70 -7.75 5.50
N ASP A 134 12.66 -7.35 4.68
CA ASP A 134 14.07 -7.21 5.02
C ASP A 134 14.32 -5.86 5.68
N ARG A 135 13.90 -4.80 5.01
CA ARG A 135 13.98 -3.42 5.49
C ARG A 135 12.99 -2.52 4.77
N VAL A 136 12.74 -1.35 5.35
CA VAL A 136 12.01 -0.25 4.70
C VAL A 136 12.95 0.93 4.54
N GLU A 137 13.11 1.39 3.32
CA GLU A 137 13.92 2.55 2.97
C GLU A 137 13.02 3.76 2.77
N ILE A 138 13.30 4.85 3.47
CA ILE A 138 12.50 6.07 3.47
C ILE A 138 13.40 7.22 3.03
N VAL A 139 13.14 7.75 1.85
CA VAL A 139 13.85 8.90 1.30
C VAL A 139 12.94 10.10 1.38
N ARG A 140 13.38 11.13 2.11
CA ARG A 140 12.62 12.36 2.33
C ARG A 140 13.12 13.46 1.41
N GLY A 141 12.20 14.09 0.70
CA GLY A 141 12.52 15.18 -0.22
C GLY A 141 12.04 14.89 -1.63
N ALA A 142 12.31 15.82 -2.54
CA ALA A 142 11.84 15.73 -3.90
C ALA A 142 12.66 14.72 -4.72
N SER A 143 12.27 13.46 -4.70
CA SER A 143 12.84 12.39 -5.54
C SER A 143 12.23 12.37 -6.95
N ARG A 144 11.78 13.55 -7.43
CA ARG A 144 11.05 13.68 -8.70
C ARG A 144 11.87 13.29 -9.92
N ALA A 145 13.16 13.58 -9.91
CA ALA A 145 14.02 13.30 -11.04
C ALA A 145 14.07 11.81 -11.38
N LEU A 146 14.08 10.93 -10.37
CA LEU A 146 14.13 9.49 -10.60
C LEU A 146 12.75 8.83 -10.62
N TYR A 147 11.80 9.32 -9.82
CA TYR A 147 10.50 8.65 -9.57
C TYR A 147 9.28 9.37 -10.13
N GLY A 148 9.45 10.60 -10.65
CA GLY A 148 8.39 11.40 -11.23
C GLY A 148 7.59 12.21 -10.20
N SER A 149 6.45 12.76 -10.64
CA SER A 149 5.62 13.70 -9.89
C SER A 149 5.06 13.15 -8.57
N ASP A 150 4.86 11.84 -8.48
CA ASP A 150 4.25 11.19 -7.31
C ASP A 150 5.18 11.14 -6.08
N ALA A 151 6.48 11.43 -6.27
CA ALA A 151 7.50 11.41 -5.22
C ALA A 151 7.88 12.81 -4.70
N MET A 152 6.93 13.75 -4.64
CA MET A 152 7.18 15.12 -4.15
C MET A 152 7.49 15.18 -2.65
N GLY A 153 6.79 14.40 -1.84
CA GLY A 153 7.01 14.27 -0.39
C GLY A 153 8.15 13.34 -0.04
N GLY A 154 8.41 12.40 -0.91
CA GLY A 154 9.43 11.37 -0.76
C GLY A 154 8.99 10.00 -1.23
N VAL A 155 9.85 9.02 -1.02
CA VAL A 155 9.66 7.62 -1.42
C VAL A 155 9.80 6.71 -0.21
N ILE A 156 8.92 5.75 -0.09
CA ILE A 156 9.00 4.64 0.86
C ILE A 156 9.12 3.36 0.04
N ASN A 157 10.23 2.68 0.13
CA ASN A 157 10.46 1.44 -0.59
C ASN A 157 10.60 0.28 0.39
N ILE A 158 9.69 -0.67 0.28
CA ILE A 158 9.65 -1.87 1.10
C ILE A 158 10.47 -2.94 0.40
N ILE A 159 11.62 -3.27 0.95
CA ILE A 159 12.52 -4.30 0.42
C ILE A 159 12.18 -5.63 1.07
N THR A 160 11.95 -6.65 0.27
CA THR A 160 11.59 -7.97 0.74
C THR A 160 12.82 -8.88 0.89
N LYS A 161 12.74 -9.84 1.81
CA LYS A 161 13.78 -10.84 2.05
C LYS A 161 14.02 -11.70 0.82
N LYS A 162 15.28 -11.86 0.47
CA LYS A 162 15.71 -12.81 -0.56
C LYS A 162 15.78 -14.23 0.01
N PRO A 163 15.54 -15.27 -0.80
CA PRO A 163 15.79 -16.66 -0.40
C PRO A 163 17.30 -16.94 -0.36
N GLU A 164 17.88 -17.01 0.83
CA GLU A 164 19.33 -17.21 1.01
C GLU A 164 19.66 -18.52 1.73
N LYS A 165 18.90 -18.85 2.74
CA LYS A 165 19.14 -19.99 3.61
C LYS A 165 17.91 -20.88 3.69
N ARG A 166 18.12 -22.20 3.79
CA ARG A 166 17.01 -23.13 4.06
C ARG A 166 16.50 -22.93 5.48
N GLU A 167 15.33 -22.30 5.58
CA GLU A 167 14.73 -21.92 6.85
C GLU A 167 13.20 -21.96 6.77
N VAL A 168 12.56 -22.34 7.86
CA VAL A 168 11.11 -22.20 8.04
C VAL A 168 10.85 -21.24 9.18
N THR A 169 10.19 -20.12 8.88
CA THR A 169 9.77 -19.15 9.89
C THR A 169 8.27 -19.25 10.09
N VAL A 170 7.86 -19.41 11.34
CA VAL A 170 6.45 -19.39 11.75
C VAL A 170 6.24 -18.23 12.70
N SER A 171 5.30 -17.37 12.40
CA SER A 171 4.96 -16.20 13.22
C SER A 171 3.48 -16.22 13.58
N ALA A 172 3.19 -15.88 14.82
CA ALA A 172 1.83 -15.62 15.29
C ALA A 172 1.80 -14.28 16.05
N ALA A 173 0.87 -13.42 15.71
CA ALA A 173 0.69 -12.14 16.37
C ALA A 173 -0.79 -11.91 16.71
N ALA A 174 -1.05 -11.36 17.88
CA ALA A 174 -2.39 -10.99 18.34
C ALA A 174 -2.36 -9.55 18.81
N GLY A 175 -3.00 -8.69 18.04
CA GLY A 175 -3.27 -7.29 18.39
C GLY A 175 -4.73 -7.07 18.79
N THR A 176 -5.05 -5.84 19.17
CA THR A 176 -6.44 -5.44 19.49
C THR A 176 -7.37 -5.67 18.29
N ASN A 177 -6.87 -5.35 17.09
CA ASN A 177 -7.66 -5.32 15.87
C ASN A 177 -7.41 -6.51 14.94
N GLU A 178 -6.31 -7.24 15.12
CA GLU A 178 -5.93 -8.31 14.21
C GLU A 178 -5.39 -9.54 14.96
N LEU A 179 -5.63 -10.71 14.36
CA LEU A 179 -4.97 -11.96 14.68
C LEU A 179 -4.30 -12.45 13.41
N LYS A 180 -3.00 -12.68 13.46
CA LYS A 180 -2.18 -13.05 12.29
C LYS A 180 -1.46 -14.34 12.55
N ASN A 181 -1.43 -15.20 11.53
CA ASN A 181 -0.52 -16.35 11.42
C ASN A 181 0.21 -16.22 10.08
N SER A 182 1.52 -16.36 10.10
CA SER A 182 2.38 -16.28 8.91
C SER A 182 3.34 -17.42 8.88
N TYR A 183 3.63 -17.89 7.69
CA TYR A 183 4.55 -18.98 7.39
C TYR A 183 5.45 -18.54 6.24
N ARG A 184 6.75 -18.62 6.43
CA ARG A 184 7.74 -18.45 5.38
C ARG A 184 8.55 -19.74 5.24
N PHE A 185 8.58 -20.26 4.04
CA PHE A 185 9.36 -21.42 3.65
C PHE A 185 10.47 -20.92 2.72
N ASP A 186 11.65 -20.74 3.25
CA ASP A 186 12.84 -20.44 2.47
C ASP A 186 13.55 -21.76 2.16
N LEU A 187 13.59 -22.11 0.89
CA LEU A 187 14.23 -23.36 0.44
C LEU A 187 15.74 -23.20 0.26
N GLY A 188 16.25 -21.97 0.40
CA GLY A 188 17.65 -21.64 0.17
C GLY A 188 18.06 -21.84 -1.29
N LYS A 189 19.35 -21.92 -1.50
CA LYS A 189 19.95 -22.11 -2.83
C LYS A 189 20.12 -23.60 -3.11
N GLU A 190 19.54 -24.06 -4.24
CA GLU A 190 19.72 -25.40 -4.79
C GLU A 190 20.17 -25.30 -6.25
N GLY A 191 21.44 -25.61 -6.50
CA GLY A 191 22.08 -25.33 -7.79
C GLY A 191 22.11 -23.83 -8.08
N ARG A 192 21.43 -23.41 -9.16
CA ARG A 192 21.31 -22.00 -9.56
C ARG A 192 20.02 -21.34 -9.08
N TRP A 193 19.10 -22.09 -8.49
CA TRP A 193 17.82 -21.59 -8.02
C TRP A 193 17.81 -21.36 -6.51
N SER A 194 17.15 -20.28 -6.13
CA SER A 194 16.74 -20.06 -4.74
C SER A 194 15.27 -19.69 -4.73
N ASN A 195 14.50 -20.27 -3.79
CA ASN A 195 13.06 -20.08 -3.75
C ASN A 195 12.58 -19.82 -2.33
N ALA A 196 11.60 -18.92 -2.18
CA ALA A 196 10.87 -18.74 -0.94
C ALA A 196 9.37 -18.60 -1.20
N PHE A 197 8.57 -19.11 -0.27
CA PHE A 197 7.11 -19.00 -0.25
C PHE A 197 6.67 -18.37 1.06
N ASP A 198 5.86 -17.34 0.98
CA ASP A 198 5.28 -16.65 2.13
C ASP A 198 3.76 -16.81 2.09
N VAL A 199 3.18 -17.21 3.21
CA VAL A 199 1.73 -17.36 3.39
C VAL A 199 1.31 -16.66 4.66
N SER A 200 0.29 -15.83 4.61
CA SER A 200 -0.25 -15.17 5.80
C SER A 200 -1.78 -15.21 5.82
N PHE A 201 -2.32 -15.52 6.99
CA PHE A 201 -3.74 -15.49 7.30
C PHE A 201 -3.97 -14.46 8.38
N ILE A 202 -4.78 -13.46 8.08
CA ILE A 202 -5.06 -12.34 8.98
C ILE A 202 -6.56 -12.29 9.21
N LYS A 203 -6.96 -12.42 10.47
CA LYS A 203 -8.34 -12.19 10.90
C LYS A 203 -8.43 -10.78 11.45
N ILE A 204 -9.19 -9.91 10.78
CA ILE A 204 -9.45 -8.55 11.20
C ILE A 204 -10.60 -8.59 12.21
N ARG A 205 -10.33 -8.17 13.44
CA ARG A 205 -11.31 -8.17 14.52
C ARG A 205 -12.14 -6.89 14.50
N PRO A 206 -13.43 -6.97 14.80
CA PRO A 206 -14.25 -5.77 14.90
C PRO A 206 -13.79 -4.87 16.04
N VAL A 207 -13.61 -3.59 15.74
CA VAL A 207 -13.40 -2.54 16.74
C VAL A 207 -14.59 -1.62 16.69
N SER A 208 -15.41 -1.73 17.72
CA SER A 208 -16.62 -0.90 17.81
C SER A 208 -16.32 0.40 18.54
N TYR A 209 -16.82 1.49 18.02
CA TYR A 209 -16.78 2.79 18.68
C TYR A 209 -18.14 3.48 18.63
N LYS A 210 -18.43 4.24 19.68
CA LYS A 210 -19.65 5.04 19.74
C LYS A 210 -19.47 6.29 18.90
N GLU A 211 -20.43 6.56 18.04
CA GLU A 211 -20.53 7.83 17.34
C GLU A 211 -21.71 8.65 17.88
N ASP A 212 -21.42 9.91 18.22
CA ASP A 212 -22.42 10.90 18.57
C ASP A 212 -21.95 12.21 17.89
N SER A 213 -22.36 12.38 16.66
CA SER A 213 -21.89 13.48 15.82
C SER A 213 -23.03 14.23 15.18
N LYS A 214 -22.82 15.53 14.97
CA LYS A 214 -23.72 16.42 14.25
C LYS A 214 -22.97 17.08 13.10
N MET A 215 -23.46 16.88 11.88
CA MET A 215 -22.93 17.48 10.67
C MET A 215 -24.00 18.30 10.00
N PHE A 216 -23.68 19.51 9.55
CA PHE A 216 -24.55 20.30 8.71
C PHE A 216 -24.27 20.02 7.25
N ILE A 217 -25.33 19.80 6.47
CA ILE A 217 -25.24 19.62 5.04
C ILE A 217 -26.13 20.66 4.34
N THR A 218 -25.63 21.16 3.20
CA THR A 218 -26.40 21.95 2.27
C THR A 218 -26.69 21.11 1.03
N PHE A 219 -27.93 21.11 0.56
CA PHE A 219 -28.25 20.40 -0.68
C PHE A 219 -28.11 21.37 -1.86
N PRO A 220 -27.46 20.94 -2.97
CA PRO A 220 -27.43 21.72 -4.19
C PRO A 220 -28.84 22.06 -4.66
N GLY A 221 -29.09 23.32 -4.99
CA GLY A 221 -30.39 23.80 -5.43
C GLY A 221 -31.35 24.27 -4.31
N MET A 222 -30.91 24.21 -3.03
CA MET A 222 -31.64 24.88 -1.95
C MET A 222 -31.06 26.27 -1.68
N PRO A 223 -31.92 27.30 -1.56
CA PRO A 223 -31.45 28.67 -1.21
C PRO A 223 -30.70 28.66 0.14
N PRO A 224 -29.63 29.43 0.29
CA PRO A 224 -28.88 29.52 1.57
C PRO A 224 -29.74 30.00 2.75
N SER A 225 -30.82 30.76 2.45
CA SER A 225 -31.78 31.27 3.43
C SER A 225 -32.64 30.13 4.11
N HIS A 226 -32.59 28.92 3.60
CA HIS A 226 -33.38 27.81 4.15
C HIS A 226 -32.64 27.02 5.25
N GLY A 227 -31.53 27.50 5.74
CA GLY A 227 -30.76 26.90 6.82
C GLY A 227 -30.32 25.48 6.50
N GLY A 228 -29.06 25.15 6.69
CA GLY A 228 -28.54 23.81 6.47
C GLY A 228 -29.31 22.73 7.24
N ALA A 229 -29.40 21.57 6.67
CA ALA A 229 -29.95 20.40 7.36
C ALA A 229 -28.88 19.78 8.27
N ALA A 230 -29.27 19.37 9.47
CA ALA A 230 -28.38 18.69 10.41
C ALA A 230 -28.51 17.17 10.23
N VAL A 231 -27.43 16.49 9.96
CA VAL A 231 -27.35 15.02 10.08
C VAL A 231 -26.83 14.69 11.47
N LEU A 232 -27.65 14.02 12.25
CA LEU A 232 -27.28 13.51 13.57
C LEU A 232 -26.98 12.02 13.44
N THR A 233 -25.78 11.62 13.79
CA THR A 233 -25.35 10.22 13.82
C THR A 233 -25.23 9.79 15.28
N LYS A 234 -25.88 8.69 15.63
CA LYS A 234 -25.86 8.16 16.99
C LYS A 234 -25.91 6.64 16.98
N GLY A 235 -24.99 6.02 17.72
CA GLY A 235 -24.96 4.57 17.85
C GLY A 235 -23.54 4.01 17.84
N ILE A 236 -23.40 2.79 17.40
CA ILE A 236 -22.13 2.07 17.36
C ILE A 236 -21.73 1.81 15.92
N ASN A 237 -20.51 2.18 15.58
CA ASN A 237 -19.86 1.79 14.34
C ASN A 237 -18.94 0.60 14.60
N THR A 238 -18.97 -0.38 13.72
CA THR A 238 -18.07 -1.55 13.73
C THR A 238 -17.50 -1.71 12.32
N PRO A 239 -16.44 -0.98 12.00
CA PRO A 239 -15.83 -1.05 10.68
C PRO A 239 -14.92 -2.27 10.53
N ASP A 240 -14.75 -2.71 9.27
CA ASP A 240 -13.69 -3.58 8.76
C ASP A 240 -13.42 -4.85 9.57
N ALA A 241 -14.45 -5.62 9.90
CA ALA A 241 -14.28 -6.97 10.45
C ALA A 241 -14.21 -7.99 9.31
N GLY A 242 -13.26 -8.92 9.33
CA GLY A 242 -13.16 -9.89 8.26
C GLY A 242 -11.87 -10.70 8.23
N ASN A 243 -11.46 -11.06 7.02
CA ASN A 243 -10.28 -11.89 6.82
C ASN A 243 -9.46 -11.36 5.65
N ARG A 244 -8.15 -11.53 5.74
CA ARG A 244 -7.19 -11.28 4.67
C ARG A 244 -6.28 -12.49 4.52
N ARG A 245 -5.94 -12.85 3.28
CA ARG A 245 -5.05 -13.94 2.93
C ARG A 245 -4.01 -13.42 1.95
N LEU A 246 -2.76 -13.71 2.22
CA LEU A 246 -1.63 -13.27 1.40
C LEU A 246 -0.81 -14.50 1.04
N PHE A 247 -0.46 -14.61 -0.25
CA PHE A 247 0.45 -15.61 -0.77
C PHE A 247 1.50 -14.90 -1.60
N HIS A 248 2.75 -15.30 -1.45
CA HIS A 248 3.81 -14.75 -2.26
C HIS A 248 4.88 -15.81 -2.53
N TRP A 249 5.43 -15.78 -3.73
CA TRP A 249 6.58 -16.55 -4.15
C TRP A 249 7.66 -15.63 -4.69
N THR A 250 8.90 -15.88 -4.28
CA THR A 250 10.11 -15.27 -4.83
C THR A 250 11.04 -16.36 -5.31
N GLY A 251 11.41 -16.32 -6.58
CA GLY A 251 12.40 -17.19 -7.21
C GLY A 251 13.60 -16.38 -7.69
N LEU A 252 14.79 -16.86 -7.43
CA LEU A 252 16.04 -16.30 -7.96
C LEU A 252 16.76 -17.36 -8.79
N TYR A 253 17.27 -16.98 -9.93
CA TYR A 253 18.14 -17.82 -10.77
C TYR A 253 19.45 -17.09 -11.03
N ASP A 254 20.57 -17.66 -10.59
CA ASP A 254 21.90 -17.10 -10.75
C ASP A 254 22.56 -17.66 -12.02
N PHE A 255 22.98 -16.78 -12.91
CA PHE A 255 23.80 -17.17 -14.06
C PHE A 255 25.26 -17.29 -13.65
N GLU A 256 25.84 -18.45 -13.87
CA GLU A 256 27.29 -18.67 -13.71
C GLU A 256 28.04 -18.24 -14.97
N ASN A 257 28.04 -16.94 -15.24
CA ASN A 257 28.73 -16.37 -16.39
C ASN A 257 29.58 -15.17 -15.95
N SER A 258 30.40 -14.65 -16.86
CA SER A 258 31.24 -13.46 -16.62
C SER A 258 30.45 -12.19 -16.27
N VAL A 259 29.15 -12.20 -16.46
CA VAL A 259 28.23 -11.06 -16.27
C VAL A 259 27.63 -11.00 -14.87
N GLN A 260 27.86 -12.02 -14.04
CA GLN A 260 27.21 -12.11 -12.72
C GLN A 260 25.69 -11.78 -12.77
N GLY A 261 25.02 -12.38 -13.76
CA GLY A 261 23.61 -12.13 -14.01
C GLY A 261 22.71 -12.87 -13.00
N GLN A 262 21.59 -12.24 -12.65
CA GLN A 262 20.54 -12.86 -11.84
C GLN A 262 19.17 -12.55 -12.45
N LEU A 263 18.31 -13.57 -12.54
CA LEU A 263 16.88 -13.40 -12.78
C LEU A 263 16.14 -13.54 -11.47
N ARG A 264 15.28 -12.58 -11.18
CA ARG A 264 14.34 -12.61 -10.07
C ARG A 264 12.93 -12.69 -10.60
N PHE A 265 12.13 -13.58 -10.03
CA PHE A 265 10.70 -13.70 -10.26
C PHE A 265 9.97 -13.45 -8.96
N ASP A 266 8.92 -12.66 -9.01
CA ASP A 266 8.01 -12.47 -7.89
C ASP A 266 6.58 -12.73 -8.37
N ALA A 267 5.82 -13.51 -7.61
CA ALA A 267 4.39 -13.68 -7.82
C ALA A 267 3.65 -13.55 -6.49
N GLY A 268 2.63 -12.70 -6.46
CA GLY A 268 1.84 -12.43 -5.29
C GLY A 268 0.35 -12.61 -5.56
N TYR A 269 -0.39 -13.06 -4.55
CA TYR A 269 -1.84 -13.08 -4.53
C TYR A 269 -2.35 -12.62 -3.19
N PHE A 270 -3.35 -11.75 -3.20
CA PHE A 270 -4.07 -11.40 -1.99
C PHE A 270 -5.57 -11.52 -2.19
N ASN A 271 -6.25 -11.86 -1.11
CA ASN A 271 -7.70 -11.87 -1.01
C ASN A 271 -8.10 -11.24 0.32
N GLU A 272 -9.03 -10.32 0.27
CA GLU A 272 -9.61 -9.69 1.45
C GLU A 272 -11.13 -9.70 1.37
N SER A 273 -11.78 -10.01 2.48
CA SER A 273 -13.22 -9.86 2.63
C SER A 273 -13.50 -9.24 3.98
N VAL A 274 -14.06 -8.04 3.99
CA VAL A 274 -14.40 -7.29 5.19
C VAL A 274 -15.86 -6.83 5.15
N HIS A 275 -16.44 -6.71 6.33
CA HIS A 275 -17.78 -6.20 6.54
C HIS A 275 -17.77 -5.13 7.60
N SER A 276 -18.62 -4.14 7.43
CA SER A 276 -18.77 -3.02 8.34
C SER A 276 -20.25 -2.78 8.68
N SER A 277 -20.52 -2.36 9.90
CA SER A 277 -21.82 -1.85 10.29
C SER A 277 -21.68 -0.44 10.87
N TYR A 278 -22.68 0.40 10.64
CA TYR A 278 -22.61 1.81 10.97
C TYR A 278 -23.79 2.24 11.82
N ALA A 279 -23.54 3.24 12.66
CA ALA A 279 -24.54 3.90 13.49
C ALA A 279 -25.68 4.49 12.66
N ASP A 280 -26.83 4.56 13.24
CA ASP A 280 -28.00 5.20 12.66
C ASP A 280 -27.78 6.70 12.48
N ALA A 281 -28.30 7.25 11.39
CA ALA A 281 -28.22 8.68 11.13
C ALA A 281 -29.59 9.25 10.74
N ASP A 282 -29.92 10.39 11.35
CA ASP A 282 -31.14 11.15 11.11
C ASP A 282 -30.83 12.53 10.54
N LEU A 283 -31.56 12.89 9.49
CA LEU A 283 -31.60 14.26 9.00
C LEU A 283 -32.66 15.04 9.78
N ARG A 284 -32.26 16.18 10.36
CA ARG A 284 -33.20 17.14 10.96
C ARG A 284 -33.26 18.39 10.11
N MET A 285 -34.45 18.71 9.64
CA MET A 285 -34.74 19.85 8.82
C MET A 285 -36.11 20.44 9.21
N ARG A 286 -36.18 21.70 9.62
CA ARG A 286 -37.43 22.42 9.98
C ARG A 286 -38.37 21.61 10.87
N GLY A 287 -37.85 21.00 11.94
CA GLY A 287 -38.64 20.20 12.87
C GLY A 287 -38.94 18.75 12.45
N MET A 288 -38.73 18.40 11.19
CA MET A 288 -38.85 17.03 10.74
C MET A 288 -37.60 16.23 11.03
N LYS A 289 -37.79 14.99 11.49
CA LYS A 289 -36.73 13.99 11.65
C LYS A 289 -36.88 12.91 10.60
N VAL A 290 -35.90 12.77 9.73
CA VAL A 290 -35.94 11.84 8.60
C VAL A 290 -34.79 10.86 8.72
N PRO A 291 -35.05 9.54 8.68
CA PRO A 291 -33.97 8.56 8.74
C PRO A 291 -33.15 8.58 7.45
N VAL A 292 -31.84 8.81 7.59
CA VAL A 292 -30.85 8.73 6.50
C VAL A 292 -30.26 7.34 6.43
N TYR A 293 -29.82 6.82 7.57
CA TYR A 293 -29.30 5.46 7.71
C TYR A 293 -30.00 4.72 8.84
N ARG A 294 -30.33 3.45 8.59
CA ARG A 294 -30.80 2.51 9.60
C ARG A 294 -30.14 1.15 9.35
N GLY A 295 -29.39 0.65 10.33
CA GLY A 295 -28.73 -0.62 10.22
C GLY A 295 -27.86 -0.74 8.97
N ARG A 296 -27.16 0.34 8.60
CA ARG A 296 -26.28 0.36 7.42
C ARG A 296 -25.18 -0.69 7.57
N ARG A 297 -25.05 -1.50 6.55
CA ARG A 297 -23.99 -2.52 6.43
C ARG A 297 -23.26 -2.33 5.13
N GLU A 298 -21.99 -2.69 5.13
CA GLU A 298 -21.16 -2.66 3.95
C GLU A 298 -20.29 -3.92 3.91
N ASN A 299 -20.23 -4.56 2.75
CA ASN A 299 -19.37 -5.70 2.49
C ASN A 299 -18.41 -5.31 1.36
N ILE A 300 -17.14 -5.59 1.55
CA ILE A 300 -16.10 -5.32 0.57
C ILE A 300 -15.28 -6.58 0.39
N SER A 301 -15.11 -6.99 -0.86
CA SER A 301 -14.19 -8.05 -1.26
C SER A 301 -13.15 -7.46 -2.20
N ARG A 302 -11.89 -7.81 -1.99
CA ARG A 302 -10.77 -7.46 -2.85
C ARG A 302 -9.96 -8.69 -3.16
N ASP A 303 -9.65 -8.85 -4.43
CA ASP A 303 -8.76 -9.89 -4.94
C ASP A 303 -7.72 -9.24 -5.83
N GLY A 304 -6.49 -9.70 -5.76
CA GLY A 304 -5.47 -9.21 -6.66
C GLY A 304 -4.30 -10.16 -6.77
N PHE A 305 -3.60 -10.01 -7.87
CA PHE A 305 -2.35 -10.70 -8.09
C PHE A 305 -1.34 -9.76 -8.73
N ASP A 306 -0.08 -10.00 -8.46
CA ASP A 306 1.05 -9.33 -9.07
C ASP A 306 2.07 -10.36 -9.54
N PHE A 307 2.73 -10.01 -10.64
CA PHE A 307 3.83 -10.78 -11.20
C PHE A 307 4.89 -9.85 -11.74
N SER A 308 6.15 -10.19 -11.53
CA SER A 308 7.26 -9.49 -12.17
C SER A 308 8.43 -10.43 -12.43
N ALA A 309 9.18 -10.11 -13.50
CA ALA A 309 10.48 -10.68 -13.79
C ALA A 309 11.49 -9.54 -13.91
N GLU A 310 12.63 -9.71 -13.27
CA GLU A 310 13.73 -8.74 -13.27
C GLU A 310 15.03 -9.46 -13.59
N TYR A 311 15.73 -8.97 -14.58
CA TYR A 311 17.09 -9.37 -14.87
C TYR A 311 18.06 -8.29 -14.41
N THR A 312 19.01 -8.64 -13.58
CA THR A 312 20.12 -7.77 -13.18
C THR A 312 21.45 -8.41 -13.61
N GLY A 313 22.39 -7.57 -13.99
CA GLY A 313 23.72 -8.04 -14.34
C GLY A 313 24.77 -7.00 -14.06
N ARG A 314 26.00 -7.47 -13.84
CA ARG A 314 27.17 -6.61 -13.63
C ARG A 314 28.27 -7.00 -14.58
N THR A 315 28.78 -6.03 -15.32
CA THR A 315 29.91 -6.22 -16.23
C THR A 315 30.91 -5.08 -16.05
N GLY A 316 32.08 -5.36 -15.49
CA GLY A 316 33.07 -4.35 -15.22
C GLY A 316 32.53 -3.25 -14.29
N ARG A 317 32.33 -2.04 -14.84
CA ARG A 317 31.82 -0.88 -14.11
C ARG A 317 30.32 -0.67 -14.27
N ASN A 318 29.63 -1.49 -15.07
CA ASN A 318 28.22 -1.34 -15.38
C ASN A 318 27.37 -2.30 -14.56
N ASP A 319 26.34 -1.74 -13.90
CA ASP A 319 25.23 -2.49 -13.30
C ASP A 319 23.96 -2.19 -14.08
N TYR A 320 23.40 -3.20 -14.76
CA TYR A 320 22.20 -3.01 -15.58
C TYR A 320 21.03 -3.85 -15.08
N MET A 321 19.83 -3.36 -15.37
CA MET A 321 18.58 -3.97 -14.96
C MET A 321 17.52 -3.82 -16.05
N VAL A 322 16.81 -4.91 -16.29
CA VAL A 322 15.56 -4.90 -17.08
C VAL A 322 14.50 -5.55 -16.24
N ARG A 323 13.38 -4.87 -16.07
CA ARG A 323 12.25 -5.34 -15.26
C ARG A 323 10.96 -5.20 -16.04
N VAL A 324 10.14 -6.24 -16.01
CA VAL A 324 8.80 -6.24 -16.56
C VAL A 324 7.84 -6.82 -15.54
N GLY A 325 6.61 -6.36 -15.52
CA GLY A 325 5.62 -6.94 -14.64
C GLY A 325 4.22 -6.38 -14.81
N MET A 326 3.34 -6.96 -14.03
CA MET A 326 1.95 -6.54 -13.97
C MET A 326 1.40 -6.69 -12.55
N SER A 327 0.45 -5.85 -12.22
CA SER A 327 -0.31 -5.94 -10.99
C SER A 327 -1.78 -5.72 -11.31
N HIS A 328 -2.64 -6.53 -10.73
CA HIS A 328 -4.08 -6.49 -10.95
C HIS A 328 -4.81 -6.53 -9.62
N MET A 329 -5.85 -5.71 -9.49
CA MET A 329 -6.75 -5.74 -8.34
C MET A 329 -8.19 -5.61 -8.79
N LYS A 330 -9.05 -6.47 -8.27
CA LYS A 330 -10.51 -6.40 -8.37
C LYS A 330 -11.07 -6.02 -7.02
N LYS A 331 -12.05 -5.11 -7.01
CA LYS A 331 -12.84 -4.74 -5.84
C LYS A 331 -14.32 -4.89 -6.14
N ASP A 332 -15.02 -5.55 -5.26
CA ASP A 332 -16.47 -5.59 -5.21
C ASP A 332 -16.92 -5.02 -3.87
N SER A 333 -17.76 -4.00 -3.88
CA SER A 333 -18.37 -3.47 -2.66
C SER A 333 -19.89 -3.43 -2.79
N TYR A 334 -20.54 -3.74 -1.69
CA TYR A 334 -21.98 -3.67 -1.58
C TYR A 334 -22.36 -3.04 -0.27
N SER A 335 -23.22 -2.03 -0.30
CA SER A 335 -23.77 -1.41 0.90
C SER A 335 -25.29 -1.46 0.90
N TYR A 336 -25.85 -1.72 2.05
CA TYR A 336 -27.28 -1.77 2.32
C TYR A 336 -27.65 -0.81 3.44
N ASN A 337 -28.77 -0.12 3.27
CA ASN A 337 -29.32 0.80 4.26
C ASN A 337 -30.81 0.46 4.50
N GLY A 338 -31.14 -0.05 5.69
CA GLY A 338 -32.46 -0.55 6.05
C GLY A 338 -33.52 0.51 6.31
N ARG A 339 -33.31 1.78 5.92
CA ARG A 339 -34.27 2.86 6.14
C ARG A 339 -35.60 2.65 5.43
N ASN A 340 -36.65 3.22 6.00
CA ASN A 340 -37.97 3.35 5.37
C ASN A 340 -38.27 4.83 5.11
N LEU A 341 -38.63 5.18 3.87
CA LEU A 341 -38.98 6.54 3.44
C LEU A 341 -40.48 6.71 3.18
N GLN A 342 -41.30 5.72 3.53
CA GLN A 342 -42.76 5.83 3.41
C GLN A 342 -43.31 7.00 4.22
N GLY A 343 -44.25 7.74 3.64
CA GLY A 343 -44.87 8.90 4.28
C GLY A 343 -44.09 10.22 4.16
N LEU A 344 -42.92 10.20 3.50
CA LEU A 344 -42.19 11.44 3.19
C LEU A 344 -42.70 12.09 1.90
N PRO A 345 -42.63 13.44 1.79
CA PRO A 345 -42.86 14.13 0.53
C PRO A 345 -42.01 13.57 -0.59
N LEU A 346 -42.58 13.36 -1.78
CA LEU A 346 -41.91 12.70 -2.92
C LEU A 346 -40.58 13.35 -3.30
N PHE A 347 -40.50 14.70 -3.26
CA PHE A 347 -39.28 15.41 -3.57
C PHE A 347 -38.16 15.09 -2.57
N LEU A 348 -38.49 14.99 -1.27
CA LEU A 348 -37.53 14.69 -0.22
C LEU A 348 -37.09 13.22 -0.27
N ALA A 349 -38.02 12.31 -0.50
CA ALA A 349 -37.71 10.89 -0.73
C ALA A 349 -36.84 10.70 -1.95
N GLY A 350 -37.07 11.42 -3.04
CA GLY A 350 -36.25 11.43 -4.24
C GLY A 350 -34.83 11.91 -3.99
N HIS A 351 -34.67 13.05 -3.29
CA HIS A 351 -33.35 13.56 -2.91
C HIS A 351 -32.58 12.57 -1.99
N LEU A 352 -33.24 12.02 -1.00
CA LEU A 352 -32.61 11.05 -0.10
C LEU A 352 -32.21 9.77 -0.83
N ASN A 353 -33.01 9.28 -1.77
CA ASN A 353 -32.62 8.12 -2.57
C ASN A 353 -31.47 8.41 -3.52
N ARG A 354 -31.39 9.63 -4.03
CA ARG A 354 -30.28 10.07 -4.88
C ARG A 354 -28.94 10.15 -4.13
N TYR A 355 -28.92 10.83 -2.99
CA TYR A 355 -27.67 11.05 -2.23
C TYR A 355 -27.34 9.94 -1.24
N PHE A 356 -28.32 9.20 -0.81
CA PHE A 356 -28.19 8.11 0.17
C PHE A 356 -29.01 6.90 -0.29
N PRO A 357 -28.65 6.20 -1.34
CA PRO A 357 -29.42 5.08 -1.89
C PRO A 357 -29.62 3.96 -0.84
N LYS A 358 -30.74 3.23 -0.96
CA LYS A 358 -31.04 2.09 -0.09
C LYS A 358 -30.00 0.99 -0.26
N GLU A 359 -29.60 0.78 -1.48
CA GLU A 359 -28.55 -0.16 -1.87
C GLU A 359 -27.56 0.53 -2.79
N ASN A 360 -26.31 0.21 -2.61
CA ASN A 360 -25.25 0.70 -3.47
C ASN A 360 -24.22 -0.41 -3.71
N SER A 361 -23.82 -0.61 -4.93
CA SER A 361 -22.74 -1.53 -5.29
C SER A 361 -21.70 -0.80 -6.11
N ASP A 362 -20.47 -1.13 -5.91
CA ASP A 362 -19.33 -0.65 -6.71
C ASP A 362 -18.47 -1.86 -7.09
N ASN A 363 -18.17 -1.95 -8.38
CA ASN A 363 -17.30 -2.99 -8.92
C ASN A 363 -16.22 -2.30 -9.72
N ALA A 364 -14.98 -2.56 -9.37
CA ALA A 364 -13.84 -1.93 -10.01
C ALA A 364 -12.71 -2.93 -10.25
N ARG A 365 -11.99 -2.74 -11.35
CA ARG A 365 -10.75 -3.44 -11.69
C ARG A 365 -9.66 -2.42 -11.97
N TYR A 366 -8.51 -2.64 -11.39
CA TYR A 366 -7.32 -1.83 -11.55
C TYR A 366 -6.21 -2.73 -12.09
N SER A 367 -5.52 -2.27 -13.11
CA SER A 367 -4.40 -3.02 -13.69
C SER A 367 -3.25 -2.07 -13.96
N THR A 368 -2.06 -2.50 -13.65
CA THR A 368 -0.82 -1.78 -13.98
C THR A 368 0.10 -2.74 -14.70
N TYR A 369 0.59 -2.34 -15.86
CA TYR A 369 1.65 -3.01 -16.60
C TYR A 369 2.85 -2.09 -16.64
N PHE A 370 4.05 -2.63 -16.50
CA PHE A 370 5.25 -1.82 -16.50
C PHE A 370 6.44 -2.53 -17.13
N LEU A 371 7.30 -1.72 -17.73
CA LEU A 371 8.64 -2.07 -18.19
C LEU A 371 9.61 -1.01 -17.69
N GLU A 372 10.72 -1.42 -17.15
CA GLU A 372 11.80 -0.52 -16.72
C GLU A 372 13.13 -1.07 -17.22
N VAL A 373 13.95 -0.17 -17.75
CA VAL A 373 15.34 -0.47 -18.18
C VAL A 373 16.24 0.56 -17.52
N LYS A 374 17.35 0.10 -16.96
CA LYS A 374 18.31 0.96 -16.29
C LYS A 374 19.73 0.43 -16.48
N ASP A 375 20.67 1.34 -16.63
CA ASP A 375 22.09 1.07 -16.53
C ASP A 375 22.78 2.09 -15.60
N THR A 376 23.73 1.62 -14.82
CA THR A 376 24.51 2.42 -13.88
C THR A 376 25.99 2.18 -14.13
N VAL A 377 26.69 3.23 -14.52
CA VAL A 377 28.13 3.20 -14.81
C VAL A 377 28.88 3.83 -13.65
N LYS A 378 29.75 3.05 -13.00
CA LYS A 378 30.54 3.47 -11.84
C LYS A 378 31.97 3.83 -12.25
N SER A 379 32.42 5.00 -11.83
CA SER A 379 33.82 5.42 -11.88
C SER A 379 34.31 5.84 -10.50
N GLU A 380 35.55 6.32 -10.38
CA GLU A 380 36.11 6.69 -9.06
C GLU A 380 35.31 7.78 -8.32
N ARG A 381 34.79 8.76 -9.07
CA ARG A 381 34.07 9.93 -8.50
C ARG A 381 32.67 10.13 -9.04
N HIS A 382 32.24 9.33 -10.01
CA HIS A 382 30.94 9.46 -10.64
C HIS A 382 30.19 8.14 -10.64
N THR A 383 28.91 8.19 -10.36
CA THR A 383 27.98 7.09 -10.55
C THR A 383 26.84 7.58 -11.44
N PHE A 384 26.99 7.35 -12.74
CA PHE A 384 25.97 7.71 -13.74
C PHE A 384 24.89 6.65 -13.79
N THR A 385 23.65 7.06 -13.57
CA THR A 385 22.47 6.22 -13.74
C THR A 385 21.61 6.79 -14.84
N PHE A 386 21.27 5.99 -15.83
CA PHE A 386 20.33 6.36 -16.87
C PHE A 386 19.36 5.23 -17.14
N GLY A 387 18.15 5.59 -17.53
CA GLY A 387 17.12 4.59 -17.77
C GLY A 387 15.84 5.17 -18.34
N GLY A 388 14.90 4.28 -18.52
CA GLY A 388 13.57 4.62 -18.95
C GLY A 388 12.54 3.68 -18.33
N ASP A 389 11.34 4.19 -18.16
CA ASP A 389 10.21 3.40 -17.72
C ASP A 389 8.97 3.66 -18.60
N TYR A 390 8.23 2.59 -18.86
CA TYR A 390 6.90 2.61 -19.44
C TYR A 390 5.93 2.03 -18.45
N ARG A 391 4.78 2.66 -18.33
CA ARG A 391 3.71 2.19 -17.46
C ARG A 391 2.36 2.44 -18.12
N ASN A 392 1.52 1.41 -18.15
CA ASN A 392 0.11 1.53 -18.48
C ASN A 392 -0.70 1.29 -17.22
N ILE A 393 -1.59 2.20 -16.88
CA ILE A 393 -2.53 2.10 -15.77
C ILE A 393 -3.92 2.05 -16.36
N ALA A 394 -4.67 1.00 -16.04
CA ALA A 394 -6.03 0.80 -16.52
C ALA A 394 -7.01 0.66 -15.35
N TYR A 395 -8.14 1.32 -15.49
CA TYR A 395 -9.29 1.23 -14.62
C TYR A 395 -10.51 0.79 -15.42
N GLU A 396 -11.29 -0.13 -14.87
CA GLU A 396 -12.60 -0.51 -15.37
C GLU A 396 -13.57 -0.68 -14.22
N GLY A 397 -14.66 0.06 -14.20
CA GLY A 397 -15.63 -0.07 -13.10
C GLY A 397 -16.75 0.95 -13.11
N THR A 398 -17.53 0.93 -12.05
CA THR A 398 -18.72 1.77 -11.87
C THR A 398 -18.48 3.00 -11.01
N ARG A 399 -17.27 3.16 -10.46
CA ARG A 399 -16.97 4.19 -9.45
C ARG A 399 -16.93 5.62 -10.02
N LEU A 400 -16.42 5.76 -11.26
CA LEU A 400 -16.30 7.07 -11.91
C LEU A 400 -17.58 7.47 -12.66
N ALA A 401 -18.52 6.52 -12.83
CA ALA A 401 -19.83 6.85 -13.39
C ALA A 401 -20.47 7.94 -12.52
N ASP A 402 -21.02 8.96 -13.16
CA ASP A 402 -21.66 10.09 -12.47
C ASP A 402 -22.80 9.60 -11.56
N ASN A 403 -22.46 9.37 -10.30
CA ASN A 403 -23.38 8.99 -9.25
C ASN A 403 -24.22 10.16 -8.72
N ALA A 404 -23.98 11.39 -9.21
CA ALA A 404 -24.78 12.52 -8.83
C ALA A 404 -26.28 12.30 -9.15
N ALA A 405 -26.57 11.43 -10.10
CA ALA A 405 -27.93 11.04 -10.45
C ALA A 405 -28.46 9.79 -9.71
N GLY A 406 -27.64 8.96 -9.10
CA GLY A 406 -28.06 7.79 -8.30
C GLY A 406 -28.76 6.66 -9.08
N LEU A 407 -28.91 6.75 -10.41
CA LEU A 407 -29.91 5.98 -11.13
C LEU A 407 -29.36 4.97 -12.15
N SER A 408 -28.10 5.09 -12.55
CA SER A 408 -27.53 4.12 -13.52
C SER A 408 -26.01 4.14 -13.37
N LYS A 409 -25.47 3.08 -12.80
CA LYS A 409 -24.02 2.88 -12.77
C LYS A 409 -23.58 2.31 -14.11
N LYS A 410 -23.20 3.21 -15.01
CA LYS A 410 -22.56 2.80 -16.25
C LYS A 410 -21.14 2.35 -15.93
N ARG A 411 -20.74 1.20 -16.46
CA ARG A 411 -19.36 0.74 -16.40
C ARG A 411 -18.50 1.58 -17.34
N GLU A 412 -17.43 2.11 -16.83
CA GLU A 412 -16.49 2.93 -17.58
C GLU A 412 -15.11 2.27 -17.58
N SER A 413 -14.38 2.45 -18.66
CA SER A 413 -13.01 1.98 -18.82
C SER A 413 -12.12 3.14 -19.22
N HIS A 414 -11.04 3.33 -18.48
CA HIS A 414 -10.04 4.36 -18.72
C HIS A 414 -8.65 3.76 -18.63
N SER A 415 -7.76 4.21 -19.50
CA SER A 415 -6.34 3.87 -19.43
C SER A 415 -5.47 5.09 -19.62
N ALA A 416 -4.30 5.03 -19.05
CA ALA A 416 -3.28 6.05 -19.15
C ALA A 416 -1.91 5.40 -19.37
N ASP A 417 -1.19 5.91 -20.37
CA ASP A 417 0.16 5.52 -20.67
C ASP A 417 1.13 6.59 -20.18
N HIS A 418 2.16 6.15 -19.54
CA HIS A 418 3.24 6.97 -19.03
C HIS A 418 4.57 6.42 -19.55
N VAL A 419 5.36 7.28 -20.16
CA VAL A 419 6.71 6.99 -20.62
C VAL A 419 7.66 8.00 -20.02
N ALA A 420 8.77 7.56 -19.52
CA ALA A 420 9.78 8.45 -19.00
C ALA A 420 11.19 7.99 -19.35
N VAL A 421 12.09 8.94 -19.49
CA VAL A 421 13.55 8.73 -19.56
C VAL A 421 14.21 9.63 -18.52
N TYR A 422 15.30 9.15 -17.93
CA TYR A 422 16.01 9.90 -16.88
C TYR A 422 17.52 9.64 -16.92
N VAL A 423 18.24 10.61 -16.40
CA VAL A 423 19.68 10.51 -16.13
C VAL A 423 19.98 11.18 -14.78
N SER A 424 20.88 10.59 -14.04
CA SER A 424 21.39 11.13 -12.76
C SER A 424 22.88 10.83 -12.65
N ASP A 425 23.63 11.73 -12.04
CA ASP A 425 25.03 11.50 -11.69
C ASP A 425 25.25 11.77 -10.20
N LEU A 426 25.63 10.77 -9.44
CA LEU A 426 26.16 10.97 -8.10
C LEU A 426 27.64 11.32 -8.21
N TRP A 427 27.95 12.62 -8.18
CA TRP A 427 29.30 13.14 -8.28
C TRP A 427 29.90 13.40 -6.90
N GLN A 428 30.97 12.68 -6.57
CA GLN A 428 31.80 12.95 -5.40
C GLN A 428 32.82 14.03 -5.77
N ALA A 429 32.44 15.31 -5.56
CA ALA A 429 33.32 16.44 -5.86
C ALA A 429 34.58 16.45 -4.96
N ASN A 430 34.43 16.02 -3.70
CA ASN A 430 35.50 15.71 -2.77
C ASN A 430 34.97 14.78 -1.66
N ASP A 431 35.79 14.46 -0.63
CA ASP A 431 35.46 13.53 0.46
C ASP A 431 34.28 13.98 1.34
N ARG A 432 33.85 15.24 1.22
CA ARG A 432 32.76 15.82 2.01
C ARG A 432 31.62 16.40 1.19
N LEU A 433 31.78 16.51 -0.12
CA LEU A 433 30.79 17.13 -1.00
C LEU A 433 30.36 16.16 -2.09
N PHE A 434 29.09 15.81 -2.04
CA PHE A 434 28.39 15.01 -3.04
C PHE A 434 27.33 15.89 -3.72
N ILE A 435 27.25 15.82 -5.03
CA ILE A 435 26.32 16.60 -5.85
C ILE A 435 25.60 15.62 -6.77
N THR A 436 24.27 15.68 -6.82
CA THR A 436 23.47 14.77 -7.66
C THR A 436 22.62 15.56 -8.67
N PRO A 437 23.21 16.04 -9.79
CA PRO A 437 22.41 16.55 -10.88
C PRO A 437 21.59 15.44 -11.50
N SER A 438 20.32 15.71 -11.72
CA SER A 438 19.40 14.73 -12.28
C SER A 438 18.41 15.40 -13.22
N LEU A 439 18.10 14.73 -14.31
CA LEU A 439 17.12 15.17 -15.29
C LEU A 439 16.17 14.03 -15.63
N ARG A 440 14.88 14.35 -15.69
CA ARG A 440 13.83 13.44 -16.14
C ARG A 440 12.94 14.15 -17.14
N PHE A 441 12.66 13.47 -18.22
CA PHE A 441 11.60 13.83 -19.15
C PHE A 441 10.52 12.76 -19.07
N GLU A 442 9.28 13.18 -18.94
CA GLU A 442 8.14 12.27 -18.90
C GLU A 442 6.99 12.76 -19.78
N HIS A 443 6.31 11.80 -20.38
CA HIS A 443 5.13 12.01 -21.19
C HIS A 443 3.98 11.14 -20.70
N HIS A 444 2.83 11.76 -20.56
CA HIS A 444 1.58 11.11 -20.17
C HIS A 444 0.52 11.40 -21.24
N ASN A 445 -0.07 10.35 -21.81
CA ASN A 445 -1.03 10.49 -22.92
C ASN A 445 -2.29 11.30 -22.59
N ARG A 446 -2.57 11.60 -21.31
CA ARG A 446 -3.71 12.39 -20.84
C ARG A 446 -3.33 13.81 -20.42
N PHE A 447 -2.11 14.02 -19.92
CA PHE A 447 -1.68 15.27 -19.31
C PHE A 447 -0.53 15.95 -20.08
N GLY A 448 0.00 15.32 -21.13
CA GLY A 448 1.11 15.88 -21.92
C GLY A 448 2.48 15.56 -21.33
N SER A 449 3.45 16.42 -21.65
CA SER A 449 4.86 16.23 -21.31
C SER A 449 5.32 17.19 -20.22
N SER A 450 6.27 16.77 -19.39
CA SER A 450 6.96 17.58 -18.38
C SER A 450 8.45 17.21 -18.27
#